data_426ec135ba227dbb30911a0c9b9a75a8
#
_entry.id   426ec135ba227dbb30911a0c9b9a75a8
#
_cell.length_a   1.000
_cell.length_b   1.000
_cell.length_c   1.000
_cell.angle_alpha   90.00
_cell.angle_beta   90.00
_cell.angle_gamma   90.00
#
_symmetry.space_group_name_H-M   'P 1'
#
loop_
_entity.id
_entity.type
_entity.pdbx_description
1 polymer ?
#
loop_
_entity_poly.entity_id
_entity_poly.type
_entity_poly.pdbx_seq_one_letter_code
_entity_poly.pdbx_strand_id
1 'polypeptide(L)'
;LNYIILNGEKSTSIRGLLIQSLPHISKPLIRTEVEEIDGRDGDIVTPLGYSAYDKEITIGLYGDYDINKVISYFDSQGTVTFSNEPDKFYYYQIIEQIDFERLIRFKTATVIFHVQPFKFSAVEGEYIFRNQLFSAPDYTATKNGITLTAQDGIISVQGTGTSATEFYVPVDALKLDAGNYTMLATTDGSGANVCSVRLIKSVPSNTDSLGGTYLALRNNTTATLNAELTESGTFNYLWFYITSGTAMDFTLDMALMVDRMSIYNSGNTRSKPTMTIYGDGTVNLSLNGNQIFVIEMVNDYITIDVSEMQAYMGDLFMNRYVTGDYDALMLNMGKNTLTWTGTVSQIMMENYSRWI
;
A
#
# COMPACT_ATOMS: atom_id res chain seq x y z
N LEU A 1 16.06 -17.11 23.92
CA LEU A 1 15.61 -18.46 23.56
C LEU A 1 15.35 -18.50 22.08
N ASN A 2 15.93 -19.48 21.38
CA ASN A 2 15.67 -19.66 19.96
C ASN A 2 14.22 -20.06 19.73
N TYR A 3 13.62 -19.54 18.69
CA TYR A 3 12.29 -19.94 18.22
C TYR A 3 12.18 -19.80 16.70
N ILE A 4 11.18 -20.47 16.15
CA ILE A 4 10.71 -20.27 14.79
C ILE A 4 9.21 -19.99 14.80
N ILE A 5 8.72 -19.35 13.74
CA ILE A 5 7.28 -19.15 13.51
C ILE A 5 6.97 -19.85 12.18
N LEU A 6 6.12 -20.87 12.21
CA LEU A 6 5.64 -21.56 11.01
C LEU A 6 4.17 -21.18 10.79
N ASN A 7 3.85 -20.66 9.61
CA ASN A 7 2.48 -20.29 9.24
C ASN A 7 1.75 -19.46 10.30
N GLY A 8 2.49 -18.54 10.96
CA GLY A 8 1.98 -17.67 12.02
C GLY A 8 2.01 -18.28 13.44
N GLU A 9 2.25 -19.58 13.61
CA GLU A 9 2.35 -20.24 14.91
C GLU A 9 3.80 -20.29 15.41
N LYS A 10 4.02 -19.82 16.64
CA LYS A 10 5.35 -19.78 17.25
C LYS A 10 5.71 -21.10 17.91
N SER A 11 6.92 -21.63 17.66
CA SER A 11 7.37 -22.92 18.25
C SER A 11 7.32 -22.98 19.79
N THR A 12 7.35 -21.83 20.46
CA THR A 12 7.24 -21.77 21.92
C THR A 12 5.82 -22.03 22.44
N SER A 13 4.79 -22.05 21.59
CA SER A 13 3.44 -22.45 21.94
C SER A 13 3.28 -23.98 21.98
N ILE A 14 4.21 -24.71 21.34
CA ILE A 14 4.19 -26.16 21.28
C ILE A 14 4.86 -26.74 22.53
N ARG A 15 4.06 -27.39 23.37
CA ARG A 15 4.53 -27.91 24.64
C ARG A 15 5.68 -28.90 24.47
N GLY A 16 6.79 -28.61 25.13
CA GLY A 16 7.99 -29.45 25.16
C GLY A 16 8.87 -29.41 23.91
N LEU A 17 8.53 -28.60 22.89
CA LEU A 17 9.38 -28.36 21.74
C LEU A 17 10.44 -27.31 22.05
N LEU A 18 11.69 -27.58 21.69
CA LEU A 18 12.82 -26.67 21.82
C LEU A 18 13.52 -26.52 20.47
N ILE A 19 13.83 -25.29 20.09
CA ILE A 19 14.73 -25.01 18.96
C ILE A 19 16.13 -24.85 19.52
N GLN A 20 16.99 -25.84 19.26
CA GLN A 20 18.36 -25.89 19.80
C GLN A 20 19.33 -25.05 19.00
N SER A 21 19.24 -25.12 17.66
CA SER A 21 20.04 -24.29 16.74
C SER A 21 19.19 -23.62 15.68
N LEU A 22 19.66 -22.46 15.22
CA LEU A 22 19.08 -21.72 14.10
C LEU A 22 19.98 -21.82 12.88
N PRO A 23 19.43 -21.67 11.67
CA PRO A 23 20.23 -21.73 10.46
C PRO A 23 21.13 -20.51 10.32
N HIS A 24 22.24 -20.66 9.62
CA HIS A 24 23.10 -19.55 9.27
C HIS A 24 22.41 -18.58 8.30
N ILE A 25 22.71 -17.29 8.45
CA ILE A 25 22.32 -16.27 7.46
C ILE A 25 23.27 -16.45 6.27
N SER A 26 22.72 -16.83 5.13
CA SER A 26 23.45 -17.12 3.90
C SER A 26 22.78 -16.46 2.70
N LYS A 27 23.57 -16.18 1.68
CA LYS A 27 23.10 -15.67 0.39
C LYS A 27 22.82 -16.86 -0.55
N PRO A 28 21.70 -16.82 -1.32
CA PRO A 28 21.42 -17.86 -2.31
C PRO A 28 22.44 -17.87 -3.44
N LEU A 29 22.65 -19.05 -4.04
CA LEU A 29 23.51 -19.23 -5.21
C LEU A 29 22.87 -18.58 -6.43
N ILE A 30 23.66 -17.85 -7.22
CA ILE A 30 23.26 -17.38 -8.54
C ILE A 30 23.43 -18.53 -9.52
N ARG A 31 22.35 -18.92 -10.20
CA ARG A 31 22.43 -19.85 -11.33
C ARG A 31 22.98 -19.09 -12.52
N THR A 32 23.94 -19.67 -13.19
CA THR A 32 24.63 -19.09 -14.35
C THR A 32 24.69 -20.07 -15.49
N GLU A 33 24.59 -19.57 -16.69
CA GLU A 33 25.02 -20.26 -17.90
C GLU A 33 26.41 -19.74 -18.26
N VAL A 34 27.32 -20.66 -18.55
CA VAL A 34 28.71 -20.35 -18.88
C VAL A 34 28.97 -20.84 -20.31
N GLU A 35 29.43 -19.93 -21.17
CA GLU A 35 29.76 -20.21 -22.57
C GLU A 35 31.24 -19.92 -22.79
N GLU A 36 31.98 -20.95 -23.24
CA GLU A 36 33.38 -20.84 -23.68
C GLU A 36 33.39 -20.61 -25.19
N ILE A 37 34.15 -19.63 -25.68
CA ILE A 37 34.27 -19.30 -27.09
C ILE A 37 35.71 -19.56 -27.53
N ASP A 38 35.90 -20.46 -28.52
CA ASP A 38 37.19 -20.76 -29.08
C ASP A 38 37.92 -19.51 -29.57
N GLY A 39 39.17 -19.34 -29.13
CA GLY A 39 40.02 -18.21 -29.50
C GLY A 39 39.78 -16.93 -28.68
N ARG A 40 38.96 -17.01 -27.64
CA ARG A 40 38.75 -15.92 -26.65
C ARG A 40 39.25 -16.38 -25.27
N ASP A 41 39.98 -15.50 -24.59
CA ASP A 41 40.34 -15.75 -23.19
C ASP A 41 39.12 -15.48 -22.28
N GLY A 42 38.87 -16.43 -21.35
CA GLY A 42 37.77 -16.38 -20.36
C GLY A 42 36.40 -16.72 -20.92
N ASP A 43 35.42 -16.79 -20.05
CA ASP A 43 34.06 -17.28 -20.30
C ASP A 43 33.06 -16.08 -20.42
N ILE A 44 31.94 -16.33 -21.10
CA ILE A 44 30.75 -15.50 -21.01
C ILE A 44 29.87 -16.13 -19.92
N VAL A 45 29.58 -15.34 -18.85
CA VAL A 45 28.74 -15.78 -17.73
C VAL A 45 27.42 -15.03 -17.76
N THR A 46 26.33 -15.74 -18.06
CA THR A 46 24.97 -15.19 -18.08
C THR A 46 24.22 -15.59 -16.81
N PRO A 47 23.80 -14.63 -15.94
CA PRO A 47 23.04 -14.95 -14.75
C PRO A 47 21.60 -15.36 -15.12
N LEU A 48 21.15 -16.51 -14.62
CA LEU A 48 19.79 -17.06 -14.84
C LEU A 48 18.83 -16.85 -13.66
N GLY A 49 19.29 -16.21 -12.57
CA GLY A 49 18.52 -16.02 -11.35
C GLY A 49 19.11 -16.75 -10.14
N TYR A 50 18.37 -16.81 -9.05
CA TYR A 50 18.83 -17.42 -7.79
C TYR A 50 18.25 -18.80 -7.59
N SER A 51 19.01 -19.71 -6.95
CA SER A 51 18.56 -21.04 -6.55
C SER A 51 17.85 -20.98 -5.20
N ALA A 52 16.83 -21.81 -5.03
CA ALA A 52 16.36 -22.19 -3.71
C ALA A 52 17.52 -22.93 -2.96
N TYR A 53 17.47 -22.92 -1.63
CA TYR A 53 18.53 -23.53 -0.81
C TYR A 53 17.99 -24.00 0.53
N ASP A 54 18.80 -24.84 1.23
CA ASP A 54 18.37 -25.48 2.46
C ASP A 54 18.80 -24.67 3.69
N LYS A 55 17.91 -24.60 4.66
CA LYS A 55 18.13 -24.06 6.01
C LYS A 55 17.85 -25.13 7.04
N GLU A 56 18.88 -25.49 7.80
CA GLU A 56 18.82 -26.54 8.79
C GLU A 56 18.63 -25.97 10.19
N ILE A 57 17.73 -26.57 10.98
CA ILE A 57 17.60 -26.36 12.41
C ILE A 57 17.77 -27.67 13.16
N THR A 58 18.21 -27.58 14.40
CA THR A 58 18.16 -28.70 15.34
C THR A 58 17.00 -28.45 16.31
N ILE A 59 16.13 -29.44 16.44
CA ILE A 59 15.01 -29.44 17.39
C ILE A 59 15.26 -30.39 18.55
N GLY A 60 14.64 -30.12 19.69
CA GLY A 60 14.74 -30.94 20.89
C GLY A 60 13.40 -31.13 21.59
N LEU A 61 13.34 -32.15 22.46
CA LEU A 61 12.21 -32.34 23.36
C LEU A 61 12.67 -32.23 24.81
N TYR A 62 11.86 -31.56 25.63
CA TYR A 62 12.09 -31.43 27.07
C TYR A 62 10.78 -31.52 27.85
N GLY A 63 10.92 -31.98 29.11
CA GLY A 63 9.78 -32.08 30.02
C GLY A 63 8.64 -32.93 29.48
N ASP A 64 7.44 -32.51 29.73
CA ASP A 64 6.22 -33.13 29.23
C ASP A 64 5.88 -32.54 27.84
N TYR A 65 5.72 -33.39 26.83
CA TYR A 65 5.49 -33.04 25.45
C TYR A 65 4.37 -33.88 24.81
N ASP A 66 3.73 -33.30 23.79
CA ASP A 66 2.77 -33.99 22.93
C ASP A 66 3.41 -34.18 21.54
N ILE A 67 3.87 -35.41 21.26
CA ILE A 67 4.55 -35.72 20.02
C ILE A 67 3.68 -35.49 18.78
N ASN A 68 2.36 -35.73 18.88
CA ASN A 68 1.47 -35.53 17.75
C ASN A 68 1.36 -34.03 17.38
N LYS A 69 1.35 -33.16 18.38
CA LYS A 69 1.41 -31.70 18.16
C LYS A 69 2.74 -31.25 17.58
N VAL A 70 3.85 -31.86 18.02
CA VAL A 70 5.16 -31.57 17.43
C VAL A 70 5.21 -32.00 15.96
N ILE A 71 4.67 -33.20 15.64
CA ILE A 71 4.59 -33.68 14.24
C ILE A 71 3.73 -32.74 13.39
N SER A 72 2.52 -32.37 13.87
CA SER A 72 1.61 -31.51 13.13
C SER A 72 2.10 -30.07 12.99
N TYR A 73 2.98 -29.61 13.88
CA TYR A 73 3.57 -28.28 13.79
C TYR A 73 4.51 -28.13 12.57
N PHE A 74 5.25 -29.19 12.24
CA PHE A 74 6.14 -29.20 11.07
C PHE A 74 5.36 -29.57 9.80
N ASP A 75 4.43 -28.69 9.41
CA ASP A 75 3.71 -28.85 8.15
C ASP A 75 4.63 -28.75 6.93
N SER A 76 4.21 -29.33 5.83
CA SER A 76 5.03 -29.58 4.66
C SER A 76 5.45 -28.32 3.90
N GLN A 77 4.66 -27.21 3.99
CA GLN A 77 4.94 -25.97 3.26
C GLN A 77 4.32 -24.74 3.92
N GLY A 78 4.81 -23.57 3.55
CA GLY A 78 4.25 -22.30 3.98
C GLY A 78 5.30 -21.22 4.19
N THR A 79 5.15 -20.45 5.28
CA THR A 79 6.09 -19.40 5.67
C THR A 79 6.83 -19.76 6.95
N VAL A 80 8.14 -19.45 7.00
CA VAL A 80 8.97 -19.61 8.18
C VAL A 80 9.70 -18.33 8.53
N THR A 81 9.62 -17.91 9.80
CA THR A 81 10.47 -16.86 10.40
C THR A 81 11.39 -17.48 11.43
N PHE A 82 12.68 -17.19 11.32
CA PHE A 82 13.70 -17.63 12.29
C PHE A 82 14.00 -16.51 13.27
N SER A 83 14.19 -16.82 14.55
CA SER A 83 14.38 -15.79 15.59
C SER A 83 15.70 -15.02 15.52
N ASN A 84 16.64 -15.40 14.65
CA ASN A 84 17.82 -14.60 14.30
C ASN A 84 17.57 -13.56 13.20
N GLU A 85 16.40 -13.63 12.49
CA GLU A 85 15.89 -12.63 11.55
C GLU A 85 14.39 -12.45 11.78
N PRO A 86 13.95 -11.91 12.94
CA PRO A 86 12.54 -11.92 13.38
C PRO A 86 11.63 -10.99 12.55
N ASP A 87 12.21 -10.06 11.80
CA ASP A 87 11.56 -9.11 10.92
C ASP A 87 11.37 -9.64 9.48
N LYS A 88 11.77 -10.91 9.24
CA LYS A 88 11.73 -11.51 7.90
C LYS A 88 11.14 -12.90 7.91
N PHE A 89 10.50 -13.29 6.82
CA PHE A 89 10.04 -14.65 6.58
C PHE A 89 10.55 -15.19 5.25
N TYR A 90 10.53 -16.51 5.13
CA TYR A 90 10.84 -17.26 3.91
C TYR A 90 9.64 -18.10 3.52
N TYR A 91 9.41 -18.28 2.23
CA TYR A 91 8.60 -19.38 1.74
C TYR A 91 9.40 -20.67 1.78
N TYR A 92 8.85 -21.74 2.34
CA TYR A 92 9.55 -23.00 2.51
C TYR A 92 8.70 -24.19 2.10
N GLN A 93 9.40 -25.31 1.87
CA GLN A 93 8.87 -26.66 1.81
C GLN A 93 9.77 -27.59 2.63
N ILE A 94 9.17 -28.54 3.36
CA ILE A 94 9.90 -29.65 3.99
C ILE A 94 9.79 -30.82 3.04
N ILE A 95 10.87 -31.10 2.31
CA ILE A 95 10.94 -32.17 1.31
C ILE A 95 11.68 -33.41 1.84
N GLU A 96 12.39 -33.27 2.95
CA GLU A 96 13.10 -34.38 3.58
C GLU A 96 12.33 -34.92 4.77
N GLN A 97 12.53 -36.24 5.03
CA GLN A 97 11.89 -36.90 6.17
C GLN A 97 12.48 -36.38 7.48
N ILE A 98 11.58 -35.99 8.43
CA ILE A 98 11.98 -35.68 9.80
C ILE A 98 11.96 -36.99 10.63
N ASP A 99 13.09 -37.32 11.24
CA ASP A 99 13.21 -38.53 12.08
C ASP A 99 12.66 -38.30 13.50
N PHE A 100 11.34 -38.45 13.65
CA PHE A 100 10.66 -38.30 14.93
C PHE A 100 10.98 -39.45 15.91
N GLU A 101 11.39 -40.63 15.43
CA GLU A 101 11.85 -41.71 16.28
C GLU A 101 13.16 -41.33 16.99
N ARG A 102 14.10 -40.78 16.23
CA ARG A 102 15.33 -40.20 16.77
C ARG A 102 15.06 -39.09 17.77
N LEU A 103 14.10 -38.20 17.47
CA LEU A 103 13.68 -37.13 18.37
C LEU A 103 13.15 -37.66 19.72
N ILE A 104 12.34 -38.72 19.68
CA ILE A 104 11.81 -39.35 20.91
C ILE A 104 12.92 -40.01 21.71
N ARG A 105 13.81 -40.79 21.06
CA ARG A 105 14.87 -41.58 21.71
C ARG A 105 16.03 -40.73 22.22
N PHE A 106 16.52 -39.81 21.42
CA PHE A 106 17.73 -39.04 21.71
C PHE A 106 17.45 -37.59 22.10
N LYS A 107 16.18 -37.18 22.12
CA LYS A 107 15.73 -35.82 22.42
C LYS A 107 16.29 -34.75 21.47
N THR A 108 16.71 -35.14 20.27
CA THR A 108 17.23 -34.25 19.25
C THR A 108 16.98 -34.82 17.84
N ALA A 109 16.60 -33.96 16.91
CA ALA A 109 16.51 -34.24 15.49
C ALA A 109 16.80 -33.01 14.65
N THR A 110 17.08 -33.22 13.36
CA THR A 110 17.28 -32.17 12.39
C THR A 110 16.02 -31.96 11.57
N VAL A 111 15.71 -30.71 11.25
CA VAL A 111 14.65 -30.33 10.30
C VAL A 111 15.29 -29.45 9.22
N ILE A 112 15.07 -29.79 7.96
CA ILE A 112 15.59 -29.09 6.80
C ILE A 112 14.44 -28.40 6.09
N PHE A 113 14.52 -27.09 5.99
CA PHE A 113 13.60 -26.25 5.23
C PHE A 113 14.21 -25.94 3.88
N HIS A 114 13.63 -26.42 2.80
CA HIS A 114 13.96 -26.00 1.45
C HIS A 114 13.29 -24.65 1.20
N VAL A 115 14.06 -23.55 1.26
CA VAL A 115 13.54 -22.19 1.17
C VAL A 115 13.72 -21.58 -0.20
N GLN A 116 12.77 -20.73 -0.59
CA GLN A 116 12.91 -19.89 -1.78
C GLN A 116 14.04 -18.88 -1.58
N PRO A 117 14.68 -18.39 -2.67
CA PRO A 117 15.92 -17.61 -2.58
C PRO A 117 15.78 -16.26 -1.87
N PHE A 118 14.57 -15.72 -1.83
CA PHE A 118 14.33 -14.41 -1.22
C PHE A 118 13.66 -14.54 0.14
N LYS A 119 14.04 -13.66 1.05
CA LYS A 119 13.34 -13.39 2.29
C LYS A 119 12.52 -12.11 2.17
N PHE A 120 11.40 -12.06 2.86
CA PHE A 120 10.41 -11.00 2.75
C PHE A 120 10.20 -10.33 4.10
N SER A 121 9.83 -9.04 4.10
CA SER A 121 9.47 -8.33 5.32
C SER A 121 8.22 -8.94 5.97
N ALA A 122 8.29 -9.19 7.28
CA ALA A 122 7.13 -9.67 8.05
C ALA A 122 6.16 -8.54 8.45
N VAL A 123 6.53 -7.27 8.28
CA VAL A 123 5.82 -6.10 8.82
C VAL A 123 5.23 -5.20 7.75
N GLU A 124 5.80 -5.21 6.54
CA GLU A 124 5.32 -4.39 5.43
C GLU A 124 4.30 -5.15 4.60
N GLY A 125 3.25 -4.49 4.16
CA GLY A 125 2.28 -5.21 3.36
C GLY A 125 1.40 -4.34 2.50
N GLU A 126 0.64 -3.47 3.09
CA GLU A 126 -0.47 -2.86 2.37
C GLU A 126 -0.29 -1.34 2.22
N TYR A 127 -0.35 -0.87 0.98
CA TYR A 127 -0.43 0.55 0.64
C TYR A 127 -1.81 0.80 0.02
N ILE A 128 -2.59 1.67 0.65
CA ILE A 128 -3.91 2.03 0.14
C ILE A 128 -3.90 3.49 -0.24
N PHE A 129 -4.16 3.75 -1.51
CA PHE A 129 -4.57 5.06 -2.00
C PHE A 129 -6.08 5.04 -2.19
N ARG A 130 -6.75 6.06 -1.69
CA ARG A 130 -8.15 6.36 -2.01
C ARG A 130 -8.22 7.80 -2.44
N ASN A 131 -9.05 8.12 -3.44
CA ASN A 131 -9.52 9.49 -3.62
C ASN A 131 -10.16 9.89 -2.31
N GLN A 132 -9.51 10.80 -1.58
CA GLN A 132 -9.99 11.19 -0.28
C GLN A 132 -11.23 12.06 -0.46
N LEU A 133 -12.36 11.50 -0.13
CA LEU A 133 -13.47 12.31 0.36
C LEU A 133 -12.96 13.04 1.61
N PHE A 134 -13.17 14.33 1.71
CA PHE A 134 -12.83 15.05 2.93
C PHE A 134 -13.68 14.47 4.06
N SER A 135 -13.08 13.68 4.93
CA SER A 135 -13.68 13.34 6.21
C SER A 135 -13.59 14.58 7.09
N ALA A 136 -14.73 15.20 7.33
CA ALA A 136 -14.87 16.24 8.32
C ALA A 136 -15.56 15.63 9.53
N PRO A 137 -15.02 15.80 10.76
CA PRO A 137 -15.75 15.47 11.97
C PRO A 137 -17.04 16.30 12.02
N ASP A 138 -18.05 15.79 12.73
CA ASP A 138 -19.31 16.51 12.91
C ASP A 138 -19.04 17.93 13.40
N TYR A 139 -19.52 18.90 12.63
CA TYR A 139 -19.30 20.31 12.88
C TYR A 139 -20.57 21.09 12.57
N THR A 140 -20.96 21.97 13.46
CA THR A 140 -22.05 22.91 13.22
C THR A 140 -21.71 24.26 13.81
N ALA A 141 -21.85 25.31 13.02
CA ALA A 141 -21.68 26.66 13.46
C ALA A 141 -22.68 27.61 12.77
N THR A 142 -23.17 28.60 13.53
CA THR A 142 -24.03 29.67 13.02
C THR A 142 -23.34 31.01 13.23
N LYS A 143 -23.14 31.76 12.16
CA LYS A 143 -22.56 33.12 12.18
C LYS A 143 -23.28 34.01 11.19
N ASN A 144 -23.58 35.22 11.60
CA ASN A 144 -24.15 36.26 10.74
C ASN A 144 -25.36 35.81 9.91
N GLY A 145 -26.27 35.00 10.50
CA GLY A 145 -27.47 34.49 9.83
C GLY A 145 -27.23 33.28 8.91
N ILE A 146 -26.01 32.72 8.85
CA ILE A 146 -25.66 31.54 8.09
C ILE A 146 -25.36 30.40 9.04
N THR A 147 -25.90 29.22 8.78
CA THR A 147 -25.55 27.96 9.46
C THR A 147 -24.82 27.06 8.49
N LEU A 148 -23.63 26.60 8.90
CA LEU A 148 -22.84 25.60 8.20
C LEU A 148 -22.78 24.34 9.06
N THR A 149 -23.14 23.18 8.48
CA THR A 149 -23.12 21.88 9.13
C THR A 149 -22.30 20.90 8.26
N ALA A 150 -21.32 20.21 8.83
CA ALA A 150 -20.65 19.08 8.23
C ALA A 150 -21.08 17.82 8.99
N GLN A 151 -21.61 16.84 8.29
CA GLN A 151 -22.06 15.56 8.83
C GLN A 151 -22.00 14.48 7.77
N ASP A 152 -21.49 13.30 8.13
CA ASP A 152 -21.38 12.13 7.23
C ASP A 152 -20.66 12.44 5.89
N GLY A 153 -19.68 13.34 5.92
CA GLY A 153 -18.92 13.76 4.73
C GLY A 153 -19.61 14.79 3.85
N ILE A 154 -20.85 15.19 4.16
CA ILE A 154 -21.60 16.23 3.45
C ILE A 154 -21.57 17.53 4.23
N ILE A 155 -21.32 18.64 3.54
CA ILE A 155 -21.38 19.98 4.13
C ILE A 155 -22.64 20.65 3.62
N SER A 156 -23.49 21.14 4.53
CA SER A 156 -24.69 21.94 4.20
C SER A 156 -24.51 23.39 4.64
N VAL A 157 -24.97 24.33 3.82
CA VAL A 157 -24.92 25.77 4.10
C VAL A 157 -26.30 26.34 3.90
N GLN A 158 -26.86 26.93 4.98
CA GLN A 158 -28.21 27.45 4.98
C GLN A 158 -28.28 28.84 5.63
N GLY A 159 -29.18 29.66 5.15
CA GLY A 159 -29.48 30.98 5.75
C GLY A 159 -29.19 32.16 4.82
N THR A 160 -29.31 33.35 5.34
CA THR A 160 -29.03 34.59 4.59
C THR A 160 -28.01 35.42 5.36
N GLY A 161 -26.86 35.64 4.72
CA GLY A 161 -25.77 36.37 5.33
C GLY A 161 -26.08 37.86 5.53
N THR A 162 -25.95 38.34 6.74
CA THR A 162 -26.08 39.79 7.07
C THR A 162 -24.76 40.54 6.86
N SER A 163 -23.65 39.83 6.86
CA SER A 163 -22.30 40.34 6.57
C SER A 163 -21.40 39.21 6.04
N ALA A 164 -20.24 39.57 5.50
CA ALA A 164 -19.23 38.56 5.11
C ALA A 164 -18.85 37.66 6.30
N THR A 165 -18.78 36.38 6.06
CA THR A 165 -18.67 35.37 7.13
C THR A 165 -17.64 34.32 6.78
N GLU A 166 -16.88 33.90 7.78
CA GLU A 166 -15.86 32.88 7.67
C GLU A 166 -16.17 31.69 8.59
N PHE A 167 -16.03 30.48 8.05
CA PHE A 167 -16.10 29.24 8.81
C PHE A 167 -14.80 28.46 8.61
N TYR A 168 -14.32 27.81 9.66
CA TYR A 168 -13.17 26.93 9.66
C TYR A 168 -13.65 25.55 10.09
N VAL A 169 -13.95 24.72 9.10
CA VAL A 169 -14.42 23.35 9.33
C VAL A 169 -13.20 22.46 9.54
N PRO A 170 -13.05 21.82 10.71
CA PRO A 170 -11.94 20.91 10.92
C PRO A 170 -12.09 19.70 9.95
N VAL A 171 -10.97 19.19 9.47
CA VAL A 171 -10.87 17.95 8.72
C VAL A 171 -9.87 17.05 9.40
N ASP A 172 -9.98 15.74 9.19
CA ASP A 172 -8.93 14.84 9.62
C ASP A 172 -7.61 15.25 8.99
N ALA A 173 -6.53 15.22 9.79
CA ALA A 173 -5.24 15.75 9.39
C ALA A 173 -4.73 15.11 8.09
N LEU A 174 -4.79 15.86 6.99
CA LEU A 174 -4.34 15.44 5.67
C LEU A 174 -2.84 15.71 5.53
N LYS A 175 -2.03 14.66 5.56
CA LYS A 175 -0.59 14.74 5.27
C LYS A 175 -0.39 14.61 3.76
N LEU A 176 -0.06 15.72 3.11
CA LEU A 176 0.15 15.79 1.67
C LEU A 176 1.64 15.99 1.36
N ASP A 177 2.16 15.20 0.43
CA ASP A 177 3.51 15.37 -0.11
C ASP A 177 3.53 16.50 -1.16
N ALA A 178 4.73 17.00 -1.48
CA ALA A 178 4.89 17.95 -2.59
C ALA A 178 4.37 17.37 -3.91
N GLY A 179 3.64 18.17 -4.71
CA GLY A 179 3.15 17.80 -6.05
C GLY A 179 1.76 18.33 -6.39
N ASN A 180 1.13 17.80 -7.45
CA ASN A 180 -0.13 18.30 -7.99
C ASN A 180 -1.33 17.60 -7.34
N TYR A 181 -2.36 18.40 -7.06
CA TYR A 181 -3.61 17.99 -6.45
C TYR A 181 -4.78 18.61 -7.21
N THR A 182 -5.88 17.88 -7.30
CA THR A 182 -7.14 18.39 -7.81
C THR A 182 -8.19 18.34 -6.71
N MET A 183 -8.66 19.52 -6.27
CA MET A 183 -9.76 19.62 -5.33
C MET A 183 -11.06 19.80 -6.13
N LEU A 184 -12.02 18.93 -5.89
CA LEU A 184 -13.35 18.96 -6.46
C LEU A 184 -14.36 19.38 -5.39
N ALA A 185 -15.35 20.15 -5.79
CA ALA A 185 -16.48 20.51 -4.94
C ALA A 185 -17.76 20.48 -5.76
N THR A 186 -18.62 19.51 -5.48
CA THR A 186 -19.92 19.35 -6.13
C THR A 186 -21.00 19.93 -5.24
N THR A 187 -21.76 20.88 -5.77
CA THR A 187 -22.85 21.53 -5.03
C THR A 187 -24.19 21.11 -5.58
N ASP A 188 -25.17 20.98 -4.69
CA ASP A 188 -26.59 20.81 -5.02
C ASP A 188 -27.42 21.83 -4.21
N GLY A 189 -28.18 22.68 -4.91
CA GLY A 189 -28.96 23.75 -4.30
C GLY A 189 -28.60 25.15 -4.78
N SER A 190 -28.96 26.15 -4.02
CA SER A 190 -28.90 27.59 -4.40
C SER A 190 -28.03 28.41 -3.46
N GLY A 191 -27.46 29.50 -3.98
CA GLY A 191 -26.65 30.44 -3.20
C GLY A 191 -25.17 30.09 -3.07
N ALA A 192 -24.70 29.00 -3.68
CA ALA A 192 -23.29 28.62 -3.65
C ALA A 192 -22.35 29.61 -4.38
N ASN A 193 -22.87 30.40 -5.33
CA ASN A 193 -22.10 31.37 -6.14
C ASN A 193 -21.39 32.47 -5.31
N VAL A 194 -21.80 32.68 -4.07
CA VAL A 194 -21.20 33.68 -3.18
C VAL A 194 -20.25 33.06 -2.16
N CYS A 195 -19.95 31.78 -2.32
CA CYS A 195 -19.10 31.00 -1.43
C CYS A 195 -17.80 30.56 -2.14
N SER A 196 -16.73 30.60 -1.40
CA SER A 196 -15.45 29.98 -1.79
C SER A 196 -14.88 29.15 -0.67
N VAL A 197 -14.08 28.14 -1.02
CA VAL A 197 -13.46 27.23 -0.05
C VAL A 197 -11.97 27.08 -0.32
N ARG A 198 -11.19 26.94 0.74
CA ARG A 198 -9.76 26.65 0.73
C ARG A 198 -9.47 25.49 1.67
N LEU A 199 -8.50 24.69 1.30
CA LEU A 199 -7.87 23.74 2.23
C LEU A 199 -6.64 24.42 2.84
N ILE A 200 -6.60 24.56 4.18
CA ILE A 200 -5.57 25.33 4.89
C ILE A 200 -4.91 24.49 6.01
N LYS A 201 -3.67 24.83 6.33
CA LYS A 201 -2.87 24.16 7.37
C LYS A 201 -3.28 24.56 8.78
N SER A 202 -3.53 25.86 9.01
CA SER A 202 -3.84 26.41 10.33
C SER A 202 -4.77 27.61 10.25
N VAL A 203 -5.39 27.97 11.38
CA VAL A 203 -6.29 29.11 11.55
C VAL A 203 -5.59 30.22 12.36
N PRO A 204 -5.69 31.51 12.00
CA PRO A 204 -6.16 32.06 10.73
C PRO A 204 -4.99 32.28 9.78
N SER A 205 -4.92 31.60 8.67
CA SER A 205 -3.90 31.89 7.66
C SER A 205 -4.41 31.58 6.25
N ASN A 206 -4.57 32.64 5.44
CA ASN A 206 -4.87 32.50 4.02
C ASN A 206 -3.64 32.27 3.15
N THR A 207 -2.43 32.36 3.70
CA THR A 207 -1.16 32.12 2.97
C THR A 207 -0.78 30.64 2.93
N ASP A 208 -1.25 29.84 3.88
CA ASP A 208 -0.94 28.41 4.01
C ASP A 208 -2.03 27.52 3.40
N SER A 209 -2.66 27.97 2.33
CA SER A 209 -3.66 27.17 1.61
C SER A 209 -3.03 26.32 0.51
N LEU A 210 -3.69 25.20 0.18
CA LEU A 210 -3.33 24.37 -0.96
C LEU A 210 -3.30 25.20 -2.25
N GLY A 211 -2.16 25.27 -2.90
CA GLY A 211 -1.93 26.04 -4.11
C GLY A 211 -2.07 27.57 -3.95
N GLY A 212 -2.10 28.09 -2.71
CA GLY A 212 -2.19 29.54 -2.43
C GLY A 212 -3.47 30.23 -2.90
N THR A 213 -4.50 29.49 -3.35
CA THR A 213 -5.71 30.01 -3.96
C THR A 213 -6.99 29.39 -3.37
N TYR A 214 -8.13 29.70 -3.93
CA TYR A 214 -9.43 29.23 -3.48
C TYR A 214 -10.23 28.59 -4.61
N LEU A 215 -11.13 27.71 -4.24
CA LEU A 215 -12.13 27.12 -5.12
C LEU A 215 -13.43 27.94 -5.01
N ALA A 216 -13.81 28.64 -6.08
CA ALA A 216 -15.08 29.36 -6.15
C ALA A 216 -16.21 28.37 -6.45
N LEU A 217 -17.21 28.31 -5.56
CA LEU A 217 -18.36 27.43 -5.75
C LEU A 217 -19.35 27.99 -6.77
N ARG A 218 -20.15 27.12 -7.36
CA ARG A 218 -21.23 27.44 -8.30
C ARG A 218 -22.44 26.56 -7.97
N ASN A 219 -23.65 27.08 -8.21
CA ASN A 219 -24.87 26.28 -7.98
C ASN A 219 -24.96 25.08 -8.91
N ASN A 220 -25.32 23.93 -8.34
CA ASN A 220 -25.61 22.67 -9.08
C ASN A 220 -24.50 22.27 -10.08
N THR A 221 -23.27 22.44 -9.69
CA THR A 221 -22.13 22.07 -10.54
C THR A 221 -20.96 21.53 -9.71
N THR A 222 -20.02 20.89 -10.41
CA THR A 222 -18.72 20.54 -9.85
C THR A 222 -17.71 21.62 -10.20
N ALA A 223 -17.19 22.31 -9.19
CA ALA A 223 -16.07 23.22 -9.32
C ALA A 223 -14.75 22.45 -9.14
N THR A 224 -13.71 22.84 -9.87
CA THR A 224 -12.41 22.19 -9.86
C THR A 224 -11.30 23.19 -9.59
N LEU A 225 -10.38 22.84 -8.70
CA LEU A 225 -9.15 23.59 -8.44
C LEU A 225 -7.95 22.67 -8.61
N ASN A 226 -7.11 22.95 -9.61
CA ASN A 226 -5.80 22.31 -9.74
C ASN A 226 -4.78 23.14 -8.96
N ALA A 227 -4.09 22.49 -8.04
CA ALA A 227 -3.17 23.14 -7.12
C ALA A 227 -1.85 22.36 -7.06
N GLU A 228 -0.74 23.08 -7.08
CA GLU A 228 0.59 22.54 -6.85
C GLU A 228 1.00 22.81 -5.40
N LEU A 229 1.48 21.77 -4.71
CA LEU A 229 2.10 21.87 -3.40
C LEU A 229 3.61 21.70 -3.59
N THR A 230 4.37 22.77 -3.33
CA THR A 230 5.83 22.77 -3.52
C THR A 230 6.59 22.06 -2.41
N GLU A 231 6.01 21.99 -1.21
CA GLU A 231 6.57 21.35 -0.04
C GLU A 231 5.51 20.53 0.70
N SER A 232 5.89 19.38 1.26
CA SER A 232 4.98 18.55 2.06
C SER A 232 4.38 19.32 3.24
N GLY A 233 3.13 19.03 3.57
CA GLY A 233 2.44 19.72 4.64
C GLY A 233 1.26 18.96 5.20
N THR A 234 0.81 19.37 6.39
CA THR A 234 -0.41 18.83 7.03
C THR A 234 -1.49 19.90 7.00
N PHE A 235 -2.64 19.56 6.43
CA PHE A 235 -3.80 20.40 6.29
C PHE A 235 -4.89 19.93 7.27
N ASN A 236 -5.48 20.87 8.01
CA ASN A 236 -6.38 20.55 9.12
C ASN A 236 -7.74 21.20 9.01
N TYR A 237 -7.97 22.13 8.07
CA TYR A 237 -9.23 22.88 7.97
C TYR A 237 -9.63 23.12 6.53
N LEU A 238 -10.96 23.12 6.30
CA LEU A 238 -11.60 23.78 5.17
C LEU A 238 -12.01 25.17 5.62
N TRP A 239 -11.50 26.20 4.97
CA TRP A 239 -11.89 27.59 5.21
C TRP A 239 -12.91 28.03 4.18
N PHE A 240 -14.12 28.29 4.65
CA PHE A 240 -15.20 28.84 3.86
C PHE A 240 -15.22 30.35 4.04
N TYR A 241 -15.25 31.07 2.92
CA TYR A 241 -15.52 32.50 2.88
C TYR A 241 -16.81 32.73 2.10
N ILE A 242 -17.79 33.40 2.75
CA ILE A 242 -19.12 33.63 2.22
C ILE A 242 -19.34 35.12 2.22
N THR A 243 -19.73 35.72 1.07
CA THR A 243 -20.10 37.12 0.99
C THR A 243 -21.54 37.32 1.51
N SER A 244 -21.91 38.57 1.82
CA SER A 244 -23.23 38.88 2.37
C SER A 244 -24.34 38.97 1.33
N GLY A 245 -25.60 38.93 1.77
CA GLY A 245 -26.77 39.38 1.04
C GLY A 245 -27.50 38.33 0.18
N THR A 246 -27.00 37.12 0.09
CA THR A 246 -27.64 36.05 -0.70
C THR A 246 -28.22 34.98 0.22
N ALA A 247 -29.46 34.55 -0.05
CA ALA A 247 -30.05 33.40 0.60
C ALA A 247 -29.35 32.12 0.08
N MET A 248 -28.97 31.24 0.98
CA MET A 248 -28.26 30.01 0.71
C MET A 248 -29.04 28.80 1.22
N ASP A 249 -29.16 27.79 0.40
CA ASP A 249 -29.67 26.47 0.75
C ASP A 249 -29.05 25.49 -0.23
N PHE A 250 -27.84 25.02 0.11
CA PHE A 250 -27.12 24.06 -0.71
C PHE A 250 -26.34 23.07 0.12
N THR A 251 -26.10 21.90 -0.46
CA THR A 251 -25.15 20.89 0.02
C THR A 251 -23.89 20.91 -0.81
N LEU A 252 -22.80 20.46 -0.22
CA LEU A 252 -21.48 20.41 -0.83
C LEU A 252 -20.83 19.07 -0.51
N ASP A 253 -20.47 18.36 -1.57
CA ASP A 253 -19.61 17.19 -1.52
C ASP A 253 -18.21 17.58 -2.02
N MET A 254 -17.16 17.22 -1.28
CA MET A 254 -15.80 17.60 -1.62
C MET A 254 -14.89 16.39 -1.71
N ALA A 255 -14.03 16.41 -2.72
CA ALA A 255 -12.99 15.39 -2.89
C ALA A 255 -11.63 16.04 -3.18
N LEU A 256 -10.57 15.43 -2.66
CA LEU A 256 -9.20 15.73 -3.05
C LEU A 256 -8.68 14.57 -3.87
N MET A 257 -8.42 14.79 -5.14
CA MET A 257 -7.85 13.79 -6.06
C MET A 257 -6.35 13.94 -6.10
N VAL A 258 -5.68 12.83 -6.07
CA VAL A 258 -4.24 12.69 -6.25
C VAL A 258 -4.00 11.79 -7.44
N ASP A 259 -2.99 12.09 -8.23
CA ASP A 259 -2.60 11.31 -9.40
C ASP A 259 -1.35 10.45 -9.16
N ARG A 260 -1.00 10.24 -7.88
CA ARG A 260 0.22 9.53 -7.50
C ARG A 260 0.16 8.91 -6.11
N MET A 261 1.03 7.94 -5.92
CA MET A 261 1.26 7.21 -4.68
C MET A 261 2.75 6.97 -4.49
N SER A 262 3.26 7.20 -3.28
CA SER A 262 4.64 6.85 -2.91
C SER A 262 4.68 5.52 -2.19
N ILE A 263 5.57 4.63 -2.65
CA ILE A 263 5.73 3.28 -2.11
C ILE A 263 7.21 3.11 -1.76
N TYR A 264 7.50 2.52 -0.62
CA TYR A 264 8.87 2.30 -0.19
C TYR A 264 9.20 0.80 -0.16
N ASN A 265 10.26 0.41 -0.85
CA ASN A 265 10.83 -0.93 -0.77
C ASN A 265 12.11 -0.87 0.08
N SER A 266 12.04 -1.35 1.32
CA SER A 266 13.16 -1.36 2.28
C SER A 266 14.17 -2.49 2.03
N GLY A 267 13.87 -3.39 1.08
CA GLY A 267 14.71 -4.51 0.71
C GLY A 267 16.01 -4.12 0.00
N ASN A 268 16.86 -5.11 -0.21
CA ASN A 268 18.10 -4.95 -0.99
C ASN A 268 18.00 -5.48 -2.42
N THR A 269 16.79 -5.80 -2.86
CA THR A 269 16.47 -6.20 -4.24
C THR A 269 15.09 -5.69 -4.64
N ARG A 270 14.78 -5.74 -5.95
CA ARG A 270 13.46 -5.32 -6.44
C ARG A 270 12.37 -6.23 -5.90
N SER A 271 11.23 -5.68 -5.52
CA SER A 271 10.05 -6.43 -5.07
C SER A 271 8.98 -6.50 -6.14
N LYS A 272 8.13 -7.54 -6.03
CA LYS A 272 7.03 -7.82 -6.95
C LYS A 272 5.70 -7.59 -6.24
N PRO A 273 5.06 -6.42 -6.43
CA PRO A 273 3.79 -6.12 -5.79
C PRO A 273 2.61 -6.81 -6.47
N THR A 274 1.53 -6.95 -5.72
CA THR A 274 0.19 -7.17 -6.26
C THR A 274 -0.59 -5.87 -6.10
N MET A 275 -1.26 -5.41 -7.17
CA MET A 275 -1.94 -4.12 -7.19
C MET A 275 -3.38 -4.28 -7.68
N THR A 276 -4.35 -3.81 -6.90
CA THR A 276 -5.76 -3.74 -7.28
C THR A 276 -6.13 -2.29 -7.54
N ILE A 277 -6.66 -2.01 -8.72
CA ILE A 277 -7.05 -0.68 -9.17
C ILE A 277 -8.56 -0.65 -9.35
N TYR A 278 -9.21 0.31 -8.74
CA TYR A 278 -10.62 0.65 -8.91
C TYR A 278 -10.73 1.91 -9.74
N GLY A 279 -11.54 1.89 -10.78
CA GLY A 279 -11.64 3.04 -11.70
C GLY A 279 -12.64 2.82 -12.82
N ASP A 280 -12.62 3.75 -13.79
CA ASP A 280 -13.48 3.72 -14.96
C ASP A 280 -12.74 4.23 -16.21
N GLY A 281 -13.11 3.67 -17.37
CA GLY A 281 -12.52 4.03 -18.66
C GLY A 281 -11.08 3.57 -18.81
N THR A 282 -10.25 4.35 -19.49
CA THR A 282 -8.84 4.01 -19.73
C THR A 282 -7.96 4.63 -18.65
N VAL A 283 -7.18 3.80 -17.97
CA VAL A 283 -6.19 4.20 -16.97
C VAL A 283 -4.78 3.93 -17.51
N ASN A 284 -3.92 4.96 -17.54
CA ASN A 284 -2.50 4.80 -17.85
C ASN A 284 -1.69 4.87 -16.57
N LEU A 285 -0.89 3.86 -16.29
CA LEU A 285 -0.02 3.79 -15.12
C LEU A 285 1.43 4.04 -15.50
N SER A 286 2.14 4.80 -14.67
CA SER A 286 3.57 5.03 -14.79
C SER A 286 4.26 4.79 -13.45
N LEU A 287 5.41 4.13 -13.46
CA LEU A 287 6.25 3.93 -12.29
C LEU A 287 7.57 4.67 -12.48
N ASN A 288 7.91 5.53 -11.51
CA ASN A 288 9.14 6.33 -11.54
C ASN A 288 9.31 7.14 -12.85
N GLY A 289 8.18 7.64 -13.41
CA GLY A 289 8.14 8.42 -14.64
C GLY A 289 8.08 7.61 -15.94
N ASN A 290 8.17 6.29 -15.90
CA ASN A 290 8.06 5.43 -17.08
C ASN A 290 6.65 4.82 -17.14
N GLN A 291 5.98 4.93 -18.29
CA GLN A 291 4.70 4.27 -18.51
C GLN A 291 4.90 2.75 -18.48
N ILE A 292 4.09 2.06 -17.68
CA ILE A 292 4.17 0.61 -17.45
C ILE A 292 2.96 -0.13 -18.00
N PHE A 293 1.74 0.41 -17.77
CA PHE A 293 0.49 -0.21 -18.22
C PHE A 293 -0.48 0.80 -18.81
N VAL A 294 -1.27 0.29 -19.78
CA VAL A 294 -2.54 0.85 -20.21
C VAL A 294 -3.62 -0.16 -19.85
N ILE A 295 -4.60 0.25 -19.05
CA ILE A 295 -5.65 -0.61 -18.52
C ILE A 295 -6.99 -0.11 -19.04
N GLU A 296 -7.77 -0.98 -19.67
CA GLU A 296 -9.15 -0.71 -20.04
C GLU A 296 -10.06 -1.22 -18.92
N MET A 297 -10.59 -0.29 -18.11
CA MET A 297 -11.47 -0.61 -17.00
C MET A 297 -12.86 -0.92 -17.54
N VAL A 298 -13.18 -2.21 -17.67
CA VAL A 298 -14.48 -2.71 -18.16
C VAL A 298 -15.43 -3.12 -17.05
N ASN A 299 -14.91 -3.15 -15.81
CA ASN A 299 -15.62 -3.46 -14.58
C ASN A 299 -15.06 -2.61 -13.45
N ASP A 300 -15.58 -2.78 -12.25
CA ASP A 300 -15.26 -1.95 -11.08
C ASP A 300 -13.78 -1.95 -10.69
N TYR A 301 -13.06 -3.07 -10.91
CA TYR A 301 -11.64 -3.17 -10.57
C TYR A 301 -10.89 -4.20 -11.42
N ILE A 302 -9.56 -4.07 -11.42
CA ILE A 302 -8.61 -5.06 -11.96
C ILE A 302 -7.47 -5.23 -10.97
N THR A 303 -7.12 -6.49 -10.69
CA THR A 303 -5.93 -6.85 -9.91
C THR A 303 -4.81 -7.28 -10.84
N ILE A 304 -3.63 -6.71 -10.67
CA ILE A 304 -2.39 -7.04 -11.40
C ILE A 304 -1.42 -7.70 -10.42
N ASP A 305 -1.07 -8.96 -10.69
CA ASP A 305 -0.07 -9.71 -9.94
C ASP A 305 1.23 -9.81 -10.75
N VAL A 306 2.27 -9.16 -10.25
CA VAL A 306 3.58 -9.15 -10.90
C VAL A 306 4.30 -10.50 -10.75
N SER A 307 4.04 -11.23 -9.68
CA SER A 307 4.68 -12.52 -9.45
C SER A 307 4.19 -13.58 -10.43
N GLU A 308 2.89 -13.59 -10.68
CA GLU A 308 2.21 -14.52 -11.60
C GLU A 308 2.15 -13.99 -13.03
N MET A 309 2.52 -12.71 -13.26
CA MET A 309 2.43 -12.03 -14.56
C MET A 309 1.00 -12.10 -15.13
N GLN A 310 0.00 -11.84 -14.27
CA GLN A 310 -1.42 -11.97 -14.58
C GLN A 310 -2.22 -10.76 -14.12
N ALA A 311 -3.32 -10.51 -14.84
CA ALA A 311 -4.37 -9.60 -14.42
C ALA A 311 -5.69 -10.36 -14.28
N TYR A 312 -6.43 -10.08 -13.20
CA TYR A 312 -7.68 -10.76 -12.90
C TYR A 312 -8.67 -9.88 -12.14
N MET A 313 -9.92 -10.31 -12.09
CA MET A 313 -10.98 -9.78 -11.24
C MET A 313 -11.74 -10.96 -10.61
N GLY A 314 -11.53 -11.20 -9.31
CA GLY A 314 -11.93 -12.45 -8.67
C GLY A 314 -11.29 -13.64 -9.40
N ASP A 315 -12.11 -14.56 -9.91
CA ASP A 315 -11.63 -15.75 -10.65
C ASP A 315 -11.54 -15.55 -12.18
N LEU A 316 -11.79 -14.33 -12.67
CA LEU A 316 -11.81 -14.04 -14.11
C LEU A 316 -10.47 -13.45 -14.56
N PHE A 317 -9.87 -14.05 -15.59
CA PHE A 317 -8.67 -13.50 -16.23
C PHE A 317 -8.99 -12.23 -17.03
N MET A 318 -8.26 -11.15 -16.72
CA MET A 318 -8.44 -9.82 -17.30
C MET A 318 -7.26 -9.38 -18.16
N ASN A 319 -6.30 -10.27 -18.47
CA ASN A 319 -5.08 -9.94 -19.21
C ASN A 319 -5.33 -9.20 -20.54
N ARG A 320 -6.43 -9.47 -21.23
CA ARG A 320 -6.79 -8.81 -22.49
C ARG A 320 -7.08 -7.31 -22.35
N TYR A 321 -7.35 -6.85 -21.15
CA TYR A 321 -7.63 -5.44 -20.84
C TYR A 321 -6.42 -4.70 -20.25
N VAL A 322 -5.29 -5.38 -20.12
CA VAL A 322 -4.05 -4.82 -19.56
C VAL A 322 -2.94 -4.95 -20.60
N THR A 323 -2.50 -3.83 -21.12
CA THR A 323 -1.38 -3.76 -22.08
C THR A 323 -0.17 -3.17 -21.38
N GLY A 324 0.96 -3.86 -21.38
CA GLY A 324 2.19 -3.37 -20.76
C GLY A 324 3.15 -4.48 -20.35
N ASP A 325 4.13 -4.13 -19.51
CA ASP A 325 5.18 -5.01 -19.04
C ASP A 325 5.08 -5.22 -17.53
N TYR A 326 4.79 -6.44 -17.11
CA TYR A 326 4.71 -6.81 -15.70
C TYR A 326 6.03 -6.61 -14.96
N ASP A 327 7.17 -6.87 -15.61
CA ASP A 327 8.48 -6.65 -15.01
C ASP A 327 8.76 -5.15 -14.76
N ALA A 328 8.13 -4.27 -15.51
CA ALA A 328 8.25 -2.83 -15.33
C ALA A 328 7.56 -2.32 -14.05
N LEU A 329 6.59 -3.06 -13.48
CA LEU A 329 5.95 -2.73 -12.19
C LEU A 329 6.79 -3.19 -10.99
N MET A 330 7.91 -3.88 -11.17
CA MET A 330 8.78 -4.21 -10.03
C MET A 330 9.29 -2.95 -9.34
N LEU A 331 9.10 -2.87 -8.02
CA LEU A 331 9.55 -1.73 -7.21
C LEU A 331 11.06 -1.80 -7.00
N ASN A 332 11.76 -0.74 -7.36
CA ASN A 332 13.18 -0.57 -7.04
C ASN A 332 13.41 -0.41 -5.54
N MET A 333 14.64 -0.63 -5.07
CA MET A 333 15.02 -0.32 -3.68
C MET A 333 14.77 1.16 -3.37
N GLY A 334 14.29 1.43 -2.17
CA GLY A 334 13.97 2.77 -1.71
C GLY A 334 12.60 3.28 -2.17
N LYS A 335 12.49 4.59 -2.37
CA LYS A 335 11.23 5.26 -2.75
C LYS A 335 10.90 5.00 -4.21
N ASN A 336 9.66 4.58 -4.47
CA ASN A 336 9.05 4.48 -5.78
C ASN A 336 7.84 5.40 -5.85
N THR A 337 7.58 5.94 -7.01
CA THR A 337 6.41 6.79 -7.25
C THR A 337 5.59 6.20 -8.38
N LEU A 338 4.38 5.75 -8.05
CA LEU A 338 3.36 5.35 -9.00
C LEU A 338 2.53 6.58 -9.34
N THR A 339 2.33 6.85 -10.63
CA THR A 339 1.45 7.90 -11.14
C THR A 339 0.47 7.33 -12.14
N TRP A 340 -0.67 8.00 -12.33
CA TRP A 340 -1.69 7.56 -13.27
C TRP A 340 -2.42 8.73 -13.93
N THR A 341 -3.03 8.45 -15.06
CA THR A 341 -4.03 9.29 -15.70
C THR A 341 -5.29 8.47 -15.96
N GLY A 342 -6.44 9.14 -16.08
CA GLY A 342 -7.74 8.48 -16.14
C GLY A 342 -8.46 8.52 -14.79
N THR A 343 -9.64 7.92 -14.72
CA THR A 343 -10.48 7.93 -13.51
C THR A 343 -10.11 6.76 -12.61
N VAL A 344 -9.42 7.04 -11.52
CA VAL A 344 -9.05 6.07 -10.49
C VAL A 344 -9.66 6.49 -9.17
N SER A 345 -10.47 5.65 -8.56
CA SER A 345 -11.09 5.91 -7.26
C SER A 345 -10.26 5.35 -6.11
N GLN A 346 -9.59 4.21 -6.32
CA GLN A 346 -8.74 3.58 -5.31
C GLN A 346 -7.65 2.75 -5.96
N ILE A 347 -6.48 2.70 -5.35
CA ILE A 347 -5.44 1.70 -5.60
C ILE A 347 -5.09 1.05 -4.26
N MET A 348 -5.12 -0.27 -4.24
CA MET A 348 -4.59 -1.07 -3.16
C MET A 348 -3.34 -1.79 -3.68
N MET A 349 -2.25 -1.71 -2.94
CA MET A 349 -1.01 -2.39 -3.32
C MET A 349 -0.48 -3.16 -2.13
N GLU A 350 -0.29 -4.45 -2.33
CA GLU A 350 0.45 -5.32 -1.43
C GLU A 350 1.87 -5.47 -1.94
N ASN A 351 2.82 -5.08 -1.10
CA ASN A 351 4.23 -5.20 -1.41
C ASN A 351 4.99 -5.71 -0.20
N TYR A 352 5.68 -6.83 -0.38
CA TYR A 352 6.65 -7.31 0.59
C TYR A 352 8.04 -6.98 0.10
N SER A 353 8.73 -6.10 0.82
CA SER A 353 10.15 -5.82 0.53
C SER A 353 10.96 -7.11 0.58
N ARG A 354 11.90 -7.27 -0.38
CA ARG A 354 12.67 -8.51 -0.55
C ARG A 354 14.15 -8.28 -0.28
N TRP A 355 14.78 -9.31 0.31
CA TRP A 355 16.23 -9.39 0.50
C TRP A 355 16.79 -10.67 -0.10
N ILE A 356 18.03 -10.54 -0.57
CA ILE A 356 18.88 -11.66 -0.96
C ILE A 356 19.73 -12.07 0.23
#